data_d88650822c9d8c1e8f5a9747a4c0b937
#
_entry.id   d88650822c9d8c1e8f5a9747a4c0b937
#
_cell.length_a   1.000
_cell.length_b   1.000
_cell.length_c   1.000
_cell.angle_alpha   90.00
_cell.angle_beta   90.00
_cell.angle_gamma   90.00
#
_symmetry.space_group_name_H-M   'P 1'
#
loop_
_entity.id
_entity.type
_entity.pdbx_description
1 polymer ?
#
loop_
_entity_poly.entity_id
_entity_poly.type
_entity_poly.pdbx_seq_one_letter_code
_entity_poly.pdbx_strand_id
1 'polypeptide(L)'
;HTTKLASLGQMVAGVAHEINTPLGFVKSNVEVVSDLLSEYEAAVTKVMTGVDLMLSLDASMVDRAKAAIQKARIELAKATTLNEARELLEDSATGLKQMSGLVLNLKGFARVDRDGMDTIDLNDSVRSALTIAGHQLRDRITVVEELGDVPKVKCMPSQINQVFLNMITNAAQA
;
A
#
# COMPACT_ATOMS: atom_id res chain seq x y z
N HIS A 1 -1.50 -31.41 -15.81
CA HIS A 1 -1.90 -30.93 -14.49
C HIS A 1 -0.69 -30.48 -13.64
N THR A 2 0.43 -31.18 -13.68
CA THR A 2 1.64 -30.90 -12.88
C THR A 2 2.33 -29.57 -13.26
N THR A 3 2.38 -29.25 -14.54
CA THR A 3 3.00 -27.99 -15.03
C THR A 3 2.19 -26.74 -14.60
N LYS A 4 0.86 -26.90 -14.54
CA LYS A 4 -0.05 -25.82 -14.11
C LYS A 4 0.11 -25.50 -12.61
N LEU A 5 0.33 -26.52 -11.79
CA LEU A 5 0.57 -26.38 -10.34
C LEU A 5 1.96 -25.78 -10.03
N ALA A 6 2.98 -26.13 -10.79
CA ALA A 6 4.32 -25.57 -10.61
C ALA A 6 4.39 -24.10 -11.01
N SER A 7 3.77 -23.71 -12.12
CA SER A 7 3.64 -22.30 -12.53
C SER A 7 2.84 -21.47 -11.52
N LEU A 8 1.73 -22.02 -11.00
CA LEU A 8 0.92 -21.37 -9.97
C LEU A 8 1.69 -21.21 -8.64
N GLY A 9 2.48 -22.21 -8.24
CA GLY A 9 3.30 -22.16 -7.03
C GLY A 9 4.38 -21.05 -7.08
N GLN A 10 5.05 -20.91 -8.23
CA GLN A 10 6.05 -19.87 -8.44
C GLN A 10 5.42 -18.46 -8.47
N MET A 11 4.23 -18.34 -9.04
CA MET A 11 3.43 -17.10 -9.03
C MET A 11 3.00 -16.70 -7.63
N VAL A 12 2.47 -17.65 -6.85
CA VAL A 12 2.02 -17.39 -5.47
C VAL A 12 3.17 -16.88 -4.62
N ALA A 13 4.38 -17.41 -4.78
CA ALA A 13 5.55 -16.94 -4.05
C ALA A 13 5.94 -15.52 -4.45
N GLY A 14 5.92 -15.17 -5.75
CA GLY A 14 6.21 -13.82 -6.23
C GLY A 14 5.17 -12.80 -5.77
N VAL A 15 3.90 -13.12 -5.90
CA VAL A 15 2.79 -12.25 -5.46
C VAL A 15 2.80 -12.08 -3.93
N ALA A 16 3.08 -13.15 -3.17
CA ALA A 16 3.21 -13.06 -1.73
C ALA A 16 4.34 -12.08 -1.33
N HIS A 17 5.46 -12.09 -2.03
CA HIS A 17 6.54 -11.14 -1.81
C HIS A 17 6.13 -9.71 -2.14
N GLU A 18 5.44 -9.50 -3.27
CA GLU A 18 4.96 -8.18 -3.68
C GLU A 18 3.85 -7.61 -2.79
N ILE A 19 3.06 -8.46 -2.13
CA ILE A 19 2.10 -8.05 -1.10
C ILE A 19 2.79 -7.76 0.22
N ASN A 20 3.77 -8.57 0.63
CA ASN A 20 4.45 -8.41 1.90
C ASN A 20 5.28 -7.11 1.98
N THR A 21 5.81 -6.64 0.86
CA THR A 21 6.58 -5.38 0.81
C THR A 21 5.71 -4.17 1.21
N PRO A 22 4.58 -3.85 0.53
CA PRO A 22 3.71 -2.75 0.95
C PRO A 22 3.07 -3.00 2.32
N LEU A 23 2.77 -4.24 2.69
CA LEU A 23 2.26 -4.57 4.01
C LEU A 23 3.26 -4.21 5.11
N GLY A 24 4.55 -4.45 4.88
CA GLY A 24 5.62 -4.11 5.82
C GLY A 24 5.69 -2.61 6.10
N PHE A 25 5.72 -1.77 5.07
CA PHE A 25 5.78 -0.33 5.30
C PHE A 25 4.45 0.24 5.81
N VAL A 26 3.28 -0.27 5.40
CA VAL A 26 1.99 0.14 5.98
C VAL A 26 1.97 -0.15 7.48
N LYS A 27 2.42 -1.33 7.91
CA LYS A 27 2.52 -1.67 9.33
C LYS A 27 3.44 -0.70 10.06
N SER A 28 4.63 -0.46 9.55
CA SER A 28 5.60 0.47 10.14
C SER A 28 5.05 1.90 10.24
N ASN A 29 4.40 2.39 9.19
CA ASN A 29 3.80 3.72 9.18
C ASN A 29 2.69 3.86 10.23
N VAL A 30 1.85 2.82 10.38
CA VAL A 30 0.78 2.82 11.39
C VAL A 30 1.37 2.84 12.82
N GLU A 31 2.44 2.09 13.07
CA GLU A 31 3.15 2.10 14.36
C GLU A 31 3.70 3.50 14.67
N VAL A 32 4.39 4.13 13.71
CA VAL A 32 4.92 5.50 13.87
C VAL A 32 3.80 6.52 14.09
N VAL A 33 2.70 6.43 13.32
CA VAL A 33 1.54 7.33 13.52
C VAL A 33 0.94 7.16 14.91
N SER A 34 0.86 5.94 15.43
CA SER A 34 0.38 5.67 16.79
C SER A 34 1.26 6.35 17.85
N ASP A 35 2.58 6.28 17.68
CA ASP A 35 3.53 6.92 18.60
C ASP A 35 3.41 8.46 18.53
N LEU A 36 3.32 9.03 17.32
CA LEU A 36 3.14 10.47 17.12
C LEU A 36 1.83 10.99 17.75
N LEU A 37 0.74 10.23 17.63
CA LEU A 37 -0.54 10.57 18.25
C LEU A 37 -0.46 10.53 19.77
N SER A 38 0.25 9.55 20.34
CA SER A 38 0.47 9.44 21.78
C SER A 38 1.26 10.61 22.33
N GLU A 39 2.30 11.05 21.62
CA GLU A 39 3.06 12.26 22.00
C GLU A 39 2.19 13.52 21.94
N TYR A 40 1.36 13.64 20.90
CA TYR A 40 0.43 14.76 20.76
C TYR A 40 -0.60 14.79 21.88
N GLU A 41 -1.20 13.64 22.23
CA GLU A 41 -2.15 13.50 23.32
C GLU A 41 -1.52 13.90 24.67
N ALA A 42 -0.29 13.48 24.94
CA ALA A 42 0.44 13.85 26.14
C ALA A 42 0.68 15.37 26.21
N ALA A 43 0.99 16.02 25.10
CA ALA A 43 1.19 17.47 25.04
C ALA A 43 -0.13 18.23 25.27
N VAL A 44 -1.23 17.78 24.64
CA VAL A 44 -2.58 18.35 24.85
C VAL A 44 -3.01 18.21 26.31
N THR A 45 -2.79 17.05 26.93
CA THR A 45 -3.11 16.81 28.35
C THR A 45 -2.36 17.79 29.26
N LYS A 46 -1.08 18.07 28.99
CA LYS A 46 -0.30 19.05 29.76
C LYS A 46 -0.88 20.47 29.61
N VAL A 47 -1.33 20.86 28.42
CA VAL A 47 -2.01 22.16 28.20
C VAL A 47 -3.28 22.23 29.03
N MET A 48 -4.14 21.20 28.94
CA MET A 48 -5.42 21.16 29.65
C MET A 48 -5.20 21.27 31.18
N THR A 49 -4.26 20.48 31.71
CA THR A 49 -3.87 20.58 33.15
C THR A 49 -3.41 21.98 33.53
N GLY A 50 -2.63 22.64 32.69
CA GLY A 50 -2.21 24.01 32.92
C GLY A 50 -3.38 25.00 32.91
N VAL A 51 -4.33 24.82 32.00
CA VAL A 51 -5.56 25.66 31.98
C VAL A 51 -6.40 25.45 33.24
N ASP A 52 -6.60 24.20 33.67
CA ASP A 52 -7.34 23.91 34.91
C ASP A 52 -6.71 24.54 36.13
N LEU A 53 -5.37 24.53 36.24
CA LEU A 53 -4.63 25.21 37.29
C LEU A 53 -4.83 26.72 37.25
N MET A 54 -4.88 27.33 36.07
CA MET A 54 -5.16 28.79 35.94
C MET A 54 -6.58 29.14 36.33
N LEU A 55 -7.55 28.26 36.06
CA LEU A 55 -8.95 28.48 36.42
C LEU A 55 -9.24 28.29 37.91
N SER A 56 -8.35 27.65 38.66
CA SER A 56 -8.51 27.40 40.09
C SER A 56 -8.44 28.65 40.98
N LEU A 57 -8.16 29.84 40.43
CA LEU A 57 -8.09 31.16 41.12
C LEU A 57 -7.03 31.26 42.25
N ASP A 58 -6.15 30.28 42.40
CA ASP A 58 -5.05 30.35 43.36
C ASP A 58 -3.85 31.06 42.73
N ALA A 59 -3.53 32.26 43.21
CA ALA A 59 -2.44 33.09 42.69
C ALA A 59 -1.08 32.39 42.74
N SER A 60 -0.87 31.49 43.70
CA SER A 60 0.38 30.73 43.82
C SER A 60 0.56 29.68 42.73
N MET A 61 -0.53 29.25 42.10
CA MET A 61 -0.56 28.24 41.04
C MET A 61 -0.43 28.83 39.64
N VAL A 62 -0.69 30.12 39.44
CA VAL A 62 -0.70 30.80 38.13
C VAL A 62 0.66 30.68 37.42
N ASP A 63 1.76 30.88 38.15
CA ASP A 63 3.09 30.85 37.54
C ASP A 63 3.49 29.41 37.16
N ARG A 64 3.08 28.41 37.92
CA ARG A 64 3.27 26.99 37.58
C ARG A 64 2.44 26.60 36.36
N ALA A 65 1.19 27.07 36.26
CA ALA A 65 0.33 26.86 35.13
C ALA A 65 0.89 27.48 33.84
N LYS A 66 1.37 28.74 33.91
CA LYS A 66 2.03 29.43 32.80
C LYS A 66 3.24 28.65 32.30
N ALA A 67 4.10 28.17 33.19
CA ALA A 67 5.28 27.40 32.83
C ALA A 67 4.91 26.08 32.16
N ALA A 68 3.89 25.38 32.66
CA ALA A 68 3.39 24.11 32.05
C ALA A 68 2.80 24.34 30.66
N ILE A 69 1.95 25.36 30.50
CA ILE A 69 1.36 25.72 29.20
C ILE A 69 2.46 26.13 28.21
N GLN A 70 3.46 26.92 28.65
CA GLN A 70 4.53 27.37 27.79
C GLN A 70 5.40 26.21 27.29
N LYS A 71 5.70 25.23 28.14
CA LYS A 71 6.42 24.02 27.79
C LYS A 71 5.62 23.18 26.78
N ALA A 72 4.35 22.91 27.05
CA ALA A 72 3.48 22.15 26.17
C ALA A 72 3.26 22.88 24.83
N ARG A 73 3.19 24.21 24.81
CA ARG A 73 3.14 25.00 23.57
C ARG A 73 4.39 24.81 22.70
N ILE A 74 5.56 24.74 23.33
CA ILE A 74 6.81 24.48 22.61
C ILE A 74 6.82 23.05 22.03
N GLU A 75 6.33 22.09 22.81
CA GLU A 75 6.19 20.69 22.34
C GLU A 75 5.20 20.58 21.17
N LEU A 76 4.04 21.23 21.25
CA LEU A 76 3.06 21.30 20.17
C LEU A 76 3.54 22.11 18.94
N ALA A 77 4.33 23.17 19.15
CA ALA A 77 4.88 23.99 18.07
C ALA A 77 6.00 23.27 17.28
N LYS A 78 6.58 22.22 17.83
CA LYS A 78 7.44 21.30 17.08
C LYS A 78 6.63 20.39 16.15
N ALA A 79 5.32 20.59 16.05
CA ALA A 79 4.36 19.74 15.36
C ALA A 79 4.45 19.81 13.82
N THR A 80 5.61 19.42 13.29
CA THR A 80 5.67 18.58 12.09
C THR A 80 4.88 17.29 12.30
N THR A 81 4.68 16.86 13.54
CA THR A 81 4.06 15.63 14.01
C THR A 81 2.75 15.28 13.30
N LEU A 82 1.82 16.23 13.18
CA LEU A 82 0.54 15.96 12.49
C LEU A 82 0.68 15.90 10.97
N ASN A 83 1.56 16.71 10.39
CA ASN A 83 1.83 16.64 8.95
C ASN A 83 2.57 15.34 8.60
N GLU A 84 3.54 14.98 9.42
CA GLU A 84 4.29 13.72 9.30
C GLU A 84 3.38 12.49 9.44
N ALA A 85 2.48 12.49 10.44
CA ALA A 85 1.46 11.45 10.57
C ALA A 85 0.53 11.37 9.35
N ARG A 86 0.15 12.53 8.79
CA ARG A 86 -0.69 12.59 7.59
C ARG A 86 0.04 12.02 6.37
N GLU A 87 1.28 12.38 6.14
CA GLU A 87 2.09 11.86 5.04
C GLU A 87 2.24 10.33 5.14
N LEU A 88 2.54 9.81 6.33
CA LEU A 88 2.64 8.36 6.57
C LEU A 88 1.31 7.62 6.32
N LEU A 89 0.17 8.24 6.64
CA LEU A 89 -1.14 7.68 6.34
C LEU A 89 -1.45 7.70 4.83
N GLU A 90 -1.08 8.75 4.11
CA GLU A 90 -1.24 8.85 2.66
C GLU A 90 -0.37 7.80 1.94
N ASP A 91 0.86 7.59 2.38
CA ASP A 91 1.73 6.52 1.89
C ASP A 91 1.15 5.13 2.17
N SER A 92 0.60 4.95 3.38
CA SER A 92 -0.07 3.69 3.76
C SER A 92 -1.29 3.40 2.88
N ALA A 93 -2.12 4.41 2.60
CA ALA A 93 -3.27 4.31 1.71
C ALA A 93 -2.84 3.92 0.28
N THR A 94 -1.71 4.47 -0.19
CA THR A 94 -1.12 4.13 -1.48
C THR A 94 -0.67 2.68 -1.52
N GLY A 95 0.01 2.20 -0.48
CA GLY A 95 0.41 0.79 -0.36
C GLY A 95 -0.79 -0.17 -0.33
N LEU A 96 -1.85 0.17 0.39
CA LEU A 96 -3.10 -0.60 0.41
C LEU A 96 -3.75 -0.67 -0.97
N LYS A 97 -3.74 0.42 -1.72
CA LYS A 97 -4.25 0.46 -3.09
C LYS A 97 -3.44 -0.44 -4.03
N GLN A 98 -2.11 -0.46 -3.90
CA GLN A 98 -1.24 -1.37 -4.65
C GLN A 98 -1.55 -2.84 -4.33
N MET A 99 -1.66 -3.20 -3.04
CA MET A 99 -2.04 -4.57 -2.64
C MET A 99 -3.40 -4.98 -3.19
N SER A 100 -4.39 -4.09 -3.14
CA SER A 100 -5.71 -4.34 -3.71
C SER A 100 -5.66 -4.61 -5.22
N GLY A 101 -4.82 -3.87 -5.95
CA GLY A 101 -4.56 -4.10 -7.37
C GLY A 101 -3.96 -5.48 -7.64
N LEU A 102 -2.96 -5.88 -6.85
CA LEU A 102 -2.33 -7.21 -6.97
C LEU A 102 -3.34 -8.33 -6.71
N VAL A 103 -4.16 -8.20 -5.66
CA VAL A 103 -5.21 -9.19 -5.33
C VAL A 103 -6.26 -9.28 -6.43
N LEU A 104 -6.68 -8.15 -7.02
CA LEU A 104 -7.63 -8.14 -8.13
C LEU A 104 -7.06 -8.81 -9.38
N ASN A 105 -5.79 -8.55 -9.71
CA ASN A 105 -5.09 -9.19 -10.81
C ASN A 105 -4.97 -10.70 -10.58
N LEU A 106 -4.60 -11.11 -9.36
CA LEU A 106 -4.54 -12.53 -8.99
C LEU A 106 -5.91 -13.20 -9.09
N LYS A 107 -6.97 -12.52 -8.64
CA LYS A 107 -8.35 -13.02 -8.74
C LYS A 107 -8.81 -13.14 -10.20
N GLY A 108 -8.40 -12.23 -11.08
CA GLY A 108 -8.62 -12.31 -12.53
C GLY A 108 -7.93 -13.53 -13.11
N PHE A 109 -6.73 -13.84 -12.64
CA PHE A 109 -5.94 -14.99 -13.04
C PHE A 109 -6.47 -16.32 -12.46
N ALA A 110 -6.87 -16.32 -11.18
CA ALA A 110 -7.41 -17.48 -10.47
C ALA A 110 -8.87 -17.83 -10.85
N ARG A 111 -9.55 -16.99 -11.63
CA ARG A 111 -10.86 -17.31 -12.23
C ARG A 111 -10.75 -18.43 -13.29
N VAL A 112 -9.93 -19.42 -13.00
CA VAL A 112 -9.70 -20.63 -13.82
C VAL A 112 -10.98 -21.49 -13.91
N ASP A 113 -11.96 -21.31 -13.00
CA ASP A 113 -13.13 -22.18 -12.87
C ASP A 113 -14.38 -21.71 -13.65
N ARG A 114 -14.30 -20.63 -14.40
CA ARG A 114 -15.33 -20.34 -15.39
C ARG A 114 -14.82 -20.81 -16.75
N ASP A 115 -15.09 -22.06 -17.10
CA ASP A 115 -14.90 -22.64 -18.44
C ASP A 115 -15.82 -21.94 -19.48
N GLY A 116 -15.86 -20.61 -19.48
CA GLY A 116 -16.69 -19.80 -20.34
C GLY A 116 -15.87 -18.86 -21.22
N MET A 117 -16.32 -18.72 -22.46
CA MET A 117 -15.86 -17.64 -23.33
C MET A 117 -16.41 -16.31 -22.82
N ASP A 118 -15.55 -15.32 -22.68
CA ASP A 118 -15.88 -13.94 -22.33
C ASP A 118 -15.29 -12.98 -23.36
N THR A 119 -15.84 -11.77 -23.42
CA THR A 119 -15.35 -10.73 -24.33
C THR A 119 -14.42 -9.81 -23.55
N ILE A 120 -13.13 -9.90 -23.80
CA ILE A 120 -12.08 -9.20 -23.07
C ILE A 120 -11.30 -8.24 -23.95
N ASP A 121 -10.68 -7.26 -23.28
CA ASP A 121 -9.62 -6.42 -23.84
C ASP A 121 -8.27 -7.13 -23.66
N LEU A 122 -7.56 -7.38 -24.75
CA LEU A 122 -6.25 -8.04 -24.71
C LEU A 122 -5.20 -7.15 -24.04
N ASN A 123 -5.30 -5.85 -24.17
CA ASN A 123 -4.38 -4.90 -23.52
C ASN A 123 -4.45 -5.02 -21.99
N ASP A 124 -5.66 -5.18 -21.43
CA ASP A 124 -5.84 -5.41 -20.00
C ASP A 124 -5.22 -6.73 -19.54
N SER A 125 -5.31 -7.75 -20.40
CA SER A 125 -4.68 -9.05 -20.14
C SER A 125 -3.15 -8.95 -20.13
N VAL A 126 -2.56 -8.19 -21.07
CA VAL A 126 -1.09 -7.93 -21.10
C VAL A 126 -0.66 -7.18 -19.86
N ARG A 127 -1.35 -6.08 -19.49
CA ARG A 127 -1.03 -5.30 -18.28
C ARG A 127 -1.13 -6.13 -17.01
N SER A 128 -2.14 -6.98 -16.92
CA SER A 128 -2.30 -7.92 -15.80
C SER A 128 -1.12 -8.90 -15.72
N ALA A 129 -0.70 -9.44 -16.85
CA ALA A 129 0.44 -10.35 -16.91
C ALA A 129 1.77 -9.65 -16.57
N LEU A 130 2.00 -8.42 -17.03
CA LEU A 130 3.15 -7.59 -16.67
C LEU A 130 3.18 -7.30 -15.17
N THR A 131 2.03 -6.97 -14.57
CA THR A 131 1.92 -6.72 -13.13
C THR A 131 2.33 -7.96 -12.32
N ILE A 132 1.88 -9.14 -12.73
CA ILE A 132 2.21 -10.41 -12.06
C ILE A 132 3.68 -10.80 -12.26
N ALA A 133 4.25 -10.54 -13.44
CA ALA A 133 5.65 -10.78 -13.74
C ALA A 133 6.59 -9.72 -13.12
N GLY A 134 6.06 -8.65 -12.54
CA GLY A 134 6.79 -7.49 -12.07
C GLY A 134 8.03 -7.80 -11.23
N HIS A 135 7.92 -8.79 -10.34
CA HIS A 135 9.05 -9.26 -9.53
C HIS A 135 10.24 -9.77 -10.38
N GLN A 136 9.97 -10.44 -11.50
CA GLN A 136 11.01 -10.98 -12.38
C GLN A 136 11.60 -9.91 -13.31
N LEU A 137 10.85 -8.84 -13.56
CA LEU A 137 11.23 -7.75 -14.45
C LEU A 137 11.98 -6.64 -13.70
N ARG A 138 11.67 -6.42 -12.41
CA ARG A 138 12.22 -5.34 -11.58
C ARG A 138 13.76 -5.41 -11.52
N ASP A 139 14.38 -4.26 -11.64
CA ASP A 139 15.84 -4.05 -11.54
C ASP A 139 16.69 -4.68 -12.66
N ARG A 140 16.07 -5.40 -13.60
CA ARG A 140 16.79 -6.09 -14.68
C ARG A 140 16.35 -5.68 -16.08
N ILE A 141 15.08 -5.33 -16.24
CA ILE A 141 14.45 -5.15 -17.55
C ILE A 141 13.63 -3.87 -17.56
N THR A 142 13.85 -3.03 -18.57
CA THR A 142 13.00 -1.88 -18.85
C THR A 142 11.86 -2.31 -19.74
N VAL A 143 10.62 -2.23 -19.24
CA VAL A 143 9.41 -2.56 -20.00
C VAL A 143 8.93 -1.30 -20.69
N VAL A 144 8.73 -1.38 -22.02
CA VAL A 144 8.11 -0.33 -22.82
C VAL A 144 6.78 -0.88 -23.35
N GLU A 145 5.69 -0.18 -23.05
CA GLU A 145 4.34 -0.56 -23.49
C GLU A 145 3.96 0.26 -24.73
N GLU A 146 3.84 -0.40 -25.89
CA GLU A 146 3.35 0.18 -27.15
C GLU A 146 2.05 -0.53 -27.54
N LEU A 147 0.99 -0.29 -26.77
CA LEU A 147 -0.30 -0.95 -26.93
C LEU A 147 -1.21 -0.08 -27.81
N GLY A 148 -1.59 -0.61 -28.98
CA GLY A 148 -2.55 0.04 -29.87
C GLY A 148 -4.01 -0.27 -29.49
N ASP A 149 -4.94 0.38 -30.22
CA ASP A 149 -6.37 0.06 -30.12
C ASP A 149 -6.64 -1.31 -30.72
N VAL A 150 -7.01 -2.27 -29.87
CA VAL A 150 -7.34 -3.64 -30.24
C VAL A 150 -8.82 -3.88 -29.95
N PRO A 151 -9.60 -4.45 -30.90
CA PRO A 151 -10.99 -4.78 -30.62
C PRO A 151 -11.08 -5.87 -29.55
N LYS A 152 -12.14 -5.82 -28.73
CA LYS A 152 -12.41 -6.85 -27.74
C LYS A 152 -12.58 -8.22 -28.41
N VAL A 153 -11.99 -9.25 -27.82
CA VAL A 153 -11.97 -10.60 -28.35
C VAL A 153 -12.74 -11.56 -27.47
N LYS A 154 -13.59 -12.38 -28.08
CA LYS A 154 -14.29 -13.45 -27.36
C LYS A 154 -13.36 -14.65 -27.23
N CYS A 155 -12.89 -14.93 -26.02
CA CYS A 155 -11.93 -15.98 -25.74
C CYS A 155 -12.10 -16.50 -24.31
N MET A 156 -11.27 -17.45 -23.92
CA MET A 156 -11.16 -17.92 -22.52
C MET A 156 -10.11 -17.05 -21.79
N PRO A 157 -10.51 -16.12 -20.90
CA PRO A 157 -9.60 -15.13 -20.30
C PRO A 157 -8.42 -15.77 -19.57
N SER A 158 -8.68 -16.87 -18.85
CA SER A 158 -7.65 -17.58 -18.09
C SER A 158 -6.55 -18.16 -18.97
N GLN A 159 -6.90 -18.66 -20.17
CA GLN A 159 -5.92 -19.22 -21.10
C GLN A 159 -5.09 -18.13 -21.76
N ILE A 160 -5.72 -17.03 -22.15
CA ILE A 160 -5.01 -15.89 -22.76
C ILE A 160 -4.05 -15.24 -21.75
N ASN A 161 -4.50 -15.02 -20.52
CA ASN A 161 -3.65 -14.51 -19.46
C ASN A 161 -2.44 -15.41 -19.19
N GLN A 162 -2.64 -16.73 -19.20
CA GLN A 162 -1.55 -17.71 -19.05
C GLN A 162 -0.54 -17.63 -20.21
N VAL A 163 -1.03 -17.43 -21.45
CA VAL A 163 -0.15 -17.28 -22.62
C VAL A 163 0.72 -16.03 -22.46
N PHE A 164 0.12 -14.87 -22.16
CA PHE A 164 0.88 -13.64 -21.98
C PHE A 164 1.89 -13.74 -20.85
N LEU A 165 1.49 -14.31 -19.72
CA LEU A 165 2.42 -14.48 -18.60
C LEU A 165 3.60 -15.38 -18.98
N ASN A 166 3.34 -16.53 -19.61
CA ASN A 166 4.42 -17.43 -20.04
C ASN A 166 5.37 -16.74 -21.04
N MET A 167 4.84 -15.95 -21.97
CA MET A 167 5.66 -15.20 -22.92
C MET A 167 6.54 -14.16 -22.20
N ILE A 168 5.96 -13.37 -21.30
CA ILE A 168 6.67 -12.34 -20.54
C ILE A 168 7.74 -12.96 -19.63
N THR A 169 7.41 -14.04 -18.91
CA THR A 169 8.37 -14.70 -18.03
C THR A 169 9.50 -15.38 -18.79
N ASN A 170 9.22 -15.99 -19.95
CA ASN A 170 10.25 -16.57 -20.82
C ASN A 170 11.18 -15.48 -21.37
N ALA A 171 10.63 -14.35 -21.82
CA ALA A 171 11.43 -13.22 -22.27
C ALA A 171 12.30 -12.62 -21.17
N ALA A 172 11.81 -12.63 -19.92
CA ALA A 172 12.57 -12.15 -18.76
C ALA A 172 13.71 -13.10 -18.33
N GLN A 173 13.66 -14.36 -18.74
CA GLN A 173 14.67 -15.36 -18.41
C GLN A 173 15.76 -15.54 -19.50
N ALA A 174 15.48 -15.08 -20.71
CA ALA A 174 16.42 -15.11 -21.84
C ALA A 174 17.49 -14.02 -21.71
#